data_0d75f8db52a7d24f1cdb76ba1b0b51fa
#
_entry.id   0d75f8db52a7d24f1cdb76ba1b0b51fa
#
_cell.length_a   1.000
_cell.length_b   1.000
_cell.length_c   1.000
_cell.angle_alpha   90.00
_cell.angle_beta   90.00
_cell.angle_gamma   90.00
#
_symmetry.space_group_name_H-M   'P 1'
#
loop_
_entity.id
_entity.type
_entity.pdbx_description
1 polymer ?
#
loop_
_entity_poly.entity_id
_entity_poly.type
_entity_poly.pdbx_seq_one_letter_code
_entity_poly.pdbx_strand_id
1 'polypeptide(L)'
;MPQASTRPRSRPMPPTPTQLRVAVDAARKHFSRIDVGYYGPASAGDVVLGDITTLDAACAQAALRGVVPAVDFASLLLPELTARGSRGLIFPGGLSSVVPMPPLGGMALWAAAVRNYAVTLHAALAPLGIYAGTITIGGLIERGDIHQAMLENPDMLGVSLPTLNPDELAETMWRLYSERTEAEAVVSAV
;
A
#
# COMPACT_ATOMS: atom_id res chain seq x y z
N MET A 1 12.23 -32.25 -27.15
CA MET A 1 12.28 -31.68 -25.84
C MET A 1 10.98 -30.89 -25.62
N PRO A 2 10.06 -31.28 -24.71
CA PRO A 2 8.83 -30.52 -24.49
C PRO A 2 9.16 -29.20 -23.79
N GLN A 3 8.71 -28.09 -24.39
CA GLN A 3 8.78 -26.77 -23.79
C GLN A 3 7.91 -26.75 -22.54
N ALA A 4 8.50 -26.41 -21.39
CA ALA A 4 7.78 -26.18 -20.16
C ALA A 4 6.89 -24.94 -20.37
N SER A 5 5.58 -25.15 -20.42
CA SER A 5 4.57 -24.10 -20.40
C SER A 5 4.63 -23.44 -19.03
N THR A 6 5.30 -22.31 -18.93
CA THR A 6 5.23 -21.42 -17.76
C THR A 6 3.83 -20.81 -17.74
N ARG A 7 2.93 -21.36 -16.92
CA ARG A 7 1.67 -20.68 -16.57
C ARG A 7 2.02 -19.30 -16.02
N PRO A 8 1.41 -18.21 -16.54
CA PRO A 8 1.58 -16.91 -15.93
C PRO A 8 1.15 -17.01 -14.46
N ARG A 9 2.03 -16.63 -13.54
CA ARG A 9 1.66 -16.51 -12.12
C ARG A 9 0.50 -15.51 -12.06
N SER A 10 -0.66 -15.95 -11.58
CA SER A 10 -1.79 -15.07 -11.34
C SER A 10 -1.34 -13.95 -10.43
N ARG A 11 -1.57 -12.68 -10.81
CA ARG A 11 -1.31 -11.54 -9.94
C ARG A 11 -2.05 -11.77 -8.62
N PRO A 12 -1.40 -11.59 -7.47
CA PRO A 12 -2.09 -11.73 -6.19
C PRO A 12 -3.21 -10.67 -6.13
N MET A 13 -4.44 -11.14 -5.97
CA MET A 13 -5.59 -10.25 -5.75
C MET A 13 -5.52 -9.66 -4.34
N PRO A 14 -5.96 -8.40 -4.13
CA PRO A 14 -6.09 -7.87 -2.79
C PRO A 14 -7.07 -8.74 -1.98
N PRO A 15 -6.85 -8.85 -0.66
CA PRO A 15 -7.69 -9.70 0.16
C PRO A 15 -9.14 -9.21 0.15
N THR A 16 -10.06 -10.15 0.11
CA THR A 16 -11.50 -9.86 0.27
C THR A 16 -11.79 -9.42 1.71
N PRO A 17 -12.92 -8.72 1.97
CA PRO A 17 -13.34 -8.35 3.32
C PRO A 17 -13.38 -9.54 4.29
N THR A 18 -13.82 -10.69 3.82
CA THR A 18 -13.84 -11.95 4.61
C THR A 18 -12.44 -12.42 4.95
N GLN A 19 -11.51 -12.39 3.99
CA GLN A 19 -10.12 -12.79 4.22
C GLN A 19 -9.41 -11.84 5.20
N LEU A 20 -9.65 -10.53 5.09
CA LEU A 20 -9.14 -9.54 6.03
C LEU A 20 -9.66 -9.80 7.45
N ARG A 21 -10.96 -10.02 7.61
CA ARG A 21 -11.57 -10.34 8.91
C ARG A 21 -10.95 -11.60 9.52
N VAL A 22 -10.85 -12.67 8.75
CA VAL A 22 -10.23 -13.94 9.21
C VAL A 22 -8.79 -13.72 9.65
N ALA A 23 -8.00 -12.95 8.90
CA ALA A 23 -6.61 -12.66 9.24
C ALA A 23 -6.49 -11.82 10.52
N VAL A 24 -7.32 -10.77 10.66
CA VAL A 24 -7.35 -9.93 11.86
C VAL A 24 -7.78 -10.73 13.09
N ASP A 25 -8.81 -11.56 12.98
CA ASP A 25 -9.30 -12.39 14.08
C ASP A 25 -8.26 -13.45 14.49
N ALA A 26 -7.54 -14.03 13.52
CA ALA A 26 -6.43 -14.94 13.79
C ALA A 26 -5.27 -14.23 14.52
N ALA A 27 -4.92 -13.00 14.10
CA ALA A 27 -3.91 -12.20 14.77
C ALA A 27 -4.31 -11.86 16.23
N ARG A 28 -5.56 -11.45 16.45
CA ARG A 28 -6.11 -11.21 17.79
C ARG A 28 -6.03 -12.45 18.68
N LYS A 29 -6.40 -13.60 18.13
CA LYS A 29 -6.36 -14.86 18.87
C LYS A 29 -4.93 -15.26 19.25
N HIS A 30 -3.97 -14.98 18.35
CA HIS A 30 -2.56 -15.37 18.56
C HIS A 30 -1.82 -14.42 19.49
N PHE A 31 -1.97 -13.10 19.30
CA PHE A 31 -1.21 -12.07 20.01
C PHE A 31 -1.99 -11.42 21.16
N SER A 32 -3.25 -11.76 21.36
CA SER A 32 -4.17 -11.15 22.33
C SER A 32 -4.46 -9.68 22.10
N ARG A 33 -3.67 -8.97 21.28
CA ARG A 33 -3.86 -7.58 20.92
C ARG A 33 -3.14 -7.23 19.62
N ILE A 34 -3.59 -6.18 18.97
CA ILE A 34 -2.93 -5.55 17.82
C ILE A 34 -2.60 -4.10 18.20
N ASP A 35 -1.34 -3.74 18.12
CA ASP A 35 -0.85 -2.39 18.43
C ASP A 35 -0.67 -1.53 17.19
N VAL A 36 -0.24 -2.16 16.07
CA VAL A 36 -0.02 -1.49 14.79
C VAL A 36 -0.62 -2.35 13.68
N GLY A 37 -1.44 -1.72 12.84
CA GLY A 37 -1.90 -2.29 11.59
C GLY A 37 -1.09 -1.74 10.42
N TYR A 38 -0.47 -2.63 9.65
CA TYR A 38 0.23 -2.29 8.41
C TYR A 38 -0.52 -2.89 7.23
N TYR A 39 -1.00 -2.03 6.30
CA TYR A 39 -1.70 -2.44 5.10
C TYR A 39 -0.90 -2.07 3.86
N GLY A 40 -0.06 -2.98 3.39
CA GLY A 40 0.81 -2.79 2.23
C GLY A 40 0.66 -3.91 1.21
N PRO A 41 -0.43 -3.94 0.42
CA PRO A 41 -0.58 -4.96 -0.61
C PRO A 41 0.44 -4.74 -1.72
N ALA A 42 1.07 -5.82 -2.17
CA ALA A 42 1.99 -5.80 -3.31
C ALA A 42 1.29 -5.58 -4.66
N SER A 43 -0.04 -5.60 -4.67
CA SER A 43 -0.86 -5.43 -5.86
C SER A 43 -2.14 -4.67 -5.55
N ALA A 44 -2.51 -3.78 -6.46
CA ALA A 44 -3.80 -3.09 -6.43
C ALA A 44 -4.93 -3.92 -7.09
N GLY A 45 -4.75 -5.22 -7.26
CA GLY A 45 -5.72 -6.12 -7.89
C GLY A 45 -5.84 -5.89 -9.39
N ASP A 46 -7.08 -5.64 -9.85
CA ASP A 46 -7.40 -5.43 -11.27
C ASP A 46 -6.98 -4.05 -11.81
N VAL A 47 -6.20 -3.27 -11.05
CA VAL A 47 -5.73 -1.96 -11.53
C VAL A 47 -4.81 -2.15 -12.72
N VAL A 48 -5.23 -1.60 -13.84
CA VAL A 48 -4.53 -1.70 -15.12
C VAL A 48 -3.38 -0.69 -15.14
N LEU A 49 -2.19 -1.19 -15.45
CA LEU A 49 -1.07 -0.36 -15.84
C LEU A 49 -1.31 0.13 -17.27
N GLY A 50 -1.02 1.38 -17.53
CA GLY A 50 -1.18 1.98 -18.85
C GLY A 50 -1.12 3.49 -18.79
N ASP A 51 -0.92 4.13 -19.93
CA ASP A 51 -0.85 5.57 -20.02
C ASP A 51 -2.17 6.22 -19.56
N ILE A 52 -2.05 7.27 -18.77
CA ILE A 52 -3.20 8.02 -18.20
C ILE A 52 -4.15 8.53 -19.27
N THR A 53 -3.66 8.84 -20.49
CA THR A 53 -4.47 9.34 -21.59
C THR A 53 -5.36 8.28 -22.24
N THR A 54 -5.09 7.01 -21.97
CA THR A 54 -5.87 5.85 -22.46
C THR A 54 -6.84 5.30 -21.41
N LEU A 55 -6.89 5.91 -20.23
CA LEU A 55 -7.70 5.43 -19.12
C LEU A 55 -9.19 5.65 -19.42
N ASP A 56 -9.99 4.60 -19.36
CA ASP A 56 -11.44 4.67 -19.45
C ASP A 56 -12.14 4.64 -18.07
N ALA A 57 -13.45 4.79 -18.07
CA ALA A 57 -14.24 4.77 -16.84
C ALA A 57 -14.17 3.41 -16.10
N ALA A 58 -14.04 2.30 -16.80
CA ALA A 58 -13.94 0.97 -16.19
C ALA A 58 -12.60 0.81 -15.46
N CYS A 59 -11.51 1.27 -16.06
CA CYS A 59 -10.19 1.31 -15.44
C CYS A 59 -10.17 2.23 -14.21
N ALA A 60 -10.78 3.42 -14.30
CA ALA A 60 -10.89 4.34 -13.18
C ALA A 60 -11.70 3.72 -12.01
N GLN A 61 -12.81 3.05 -12.30
CA GLN A 61 -13.60 2.33 -11.29
C GLN A 61 -12.81 1.17 -10.66
N ALA A 62 -12.03 0.42 -11.43
CA ALA A 62 -11.16 -0.63 -10.91
C ALA A 62 -10.12 -0.05 -9.93
N ALA A 63 -9.48 1.07 -10.28
CA ALA A 63 -8.54 1.76 -9.41
C ALA A 63 -9.20 2.20 -8.09
N LEU A 64 -10.37 2.81 -8.15
CA LEU A 64 -11.10 3.25 -6.96
C LEU A 64 -11.60 2.08 -6.08
N ARG A 65 -12.01 0.95 -6.69
CA ARG A 65 -12.32 -0.27 -5.92
C ARG A 65 -11.10 -0.80 -5.15
N GLY A 66 -9.89 -0.57 -5.62
CA GLY A 66 -8.66 -0.94 -4.93
C GLY A 66 -8.46 -0.25 -3.57
N VAL A 67 -9.19 0.85 -3.30
CA VAL A 67 -9.15 1.54 -2.00
C VAL A 67 -9.97 0.80 -0.93
N VAL A 68 -11.02 0.10 -1.33
CA VAL A 68 -11.97 -0.54 -0.41
C VAL A 68 -11.29 -1.44 0.61
N PRO A 69 -10.34 -2.34 0.25
CA PRO A 69 -9.67 -3.17 1.24
C PRO A 69 -8.85 -2.39 2.29
N ALA A 70 -8.30 -1.22 1.95
CA ALA A 70 -7.61 -0.36 2.92
C ALA A 70 -8.60 0.21 3.96
N VAL A 71 -9.78 0.62 3.50
CA VAL A 71 -10.86 1.11 4.37
C VAL A 71 -11.41 -0.02 5.24
N ASP A 72 -11.64 -1.20 4.68
CA ASP A 72 -12.09 -2.38 5.42
C ASP A 72 -11.07 -2.77 6.50
N PHE A 73 -9.78 -2.77 6.16
CA PHE A 73 -8.71 -3.04 7.12
C PHE A 73 -8.72 -2.06 8.30
N ALA A 74 -8.80 -0.75 8.01
CA ALA A 74 -8.90 0.26 9.06
C ALA A 74 -10.16 0.05 9.92
N SER A 75 -11.31 -0.16 9.31
CA SER A 75 -12.59 -0.33 10.02
C SER A 75 -12.61 -1.52 10.97
N LEU A 76 -11.88 -2.60 10.63
CA LEU A 76 -11.73 -3.77 11.49
C LEU A 76 -10.89 -3.48 12.74
N LEU A 77 -9.89 -2.59 12.65
CA LEU A 77 -8.96 -2.31 13.74
C LEU A 77 -9.36 -1.09 14.59
N LEU A 78 -9.98 -0.09 13.99
CA LEU A 78 -10.32 1.18 14.67
C LEU A 78 -11.05 1.00 16.01
N PRO A 79 -12.03 0.11 16.18
CA PRO A 79 -12.73 -0.04 17.47
C PRO A 79 -11.80 -0.39 18.64
N GLU A 80 -10.83 -1.28 18.42
CA GLU A 80 -9.88 -1.66 19.47
C GLU A 80 -8.74 -0.64 19.64
N LEU A 81 -8.34 0.04 18.56
CA LEU A 81 -7.33 1.09 18.62
C LEU A 81 -7.87 2.30 19.42
N THR A 82 -9.12 2.70 19.18
CA THR A 82 -9.77 3.83 19.88
C THR A 82 -10.03 3.51 21.35
N ALA A 83 -10.38 2.28 21.66
CA ALA A 83 -10.64 1.88 23.05
C ALA A 83 -9.40 1.94 23.96
N ARG A 84 -8.18 1.89 23.38
CA ARG A 84 -6.93 1.75 24.14
C ARG A 84 -5.97 2.92 24.03
N GLY A 85 -6.14 3.81 23.03
CA GLY A 85 -5.20 4.91 22.73
C GLY A 85 -3.79 4.42 22.35
N SER A 86 -2.95 5.33 21.87
CA SER A 86 -1.52 5.08 21.59
C SER A 86 -1.20 3.94 20.60
N ARG A 87 -2.00 3.81 19.54
CA ARG A 87 -1.95 2.77 18.50
C ARG A 87 -1.77 3.37 17.14
N GLY A 88 -1.59 2.55 16.09
CA GLY A 88 -1.41 3.11 14.75
C GLY A 88 -1.81 2.23 13.58
N LEU A 89 -2.04 2.92 12.46
CA LEU A 89 -2.28 2.35 11.14
C LEU A 89 -1.27 2.94 10.16
N ILE A 90 -0.67 2.10 9.32
CA ILE A 90 0.29 2.53 8.30
C ILE A 90 -0.14 1.99 6.95
N PHE A 91 -0.18 2.87 5.95
CA PHE A 91 -0.57 2.58 4.58
C PHE A 91 0.56 2.97 3.62
N PRO A 92 1.50 2.10 3.30
CA PRO A 92 2.52 2.41 2.30
C PRO A 92 1.89 2.58 0.92
N GLY A 93 2.42 3.51 0.16
CA GLY A 93 2.01 3.82 -1.19
C GLY A 93 3.16 4.07 -2.14
N GLY A 94 2.86 4.28 -3.41
CA GLY A 94 3.86 4.55 -4.45
C GLY A 94 3.99 6.03 -4.78
N LEU A 95 5.13 6.40 -5.35
CA LEU A 95 5.48 7.78 -5.72
C LEU A 95 4.48 8.42 -6.70
N SER A 96 3.78 7.62 -7.51
CA SER A 96 2.72 8.11 -8.42
C SER A 96 1.54 8.78 -7.70
N SER A 97 1.47 8.70 -6.37
CA SER A 97 0.50 9.45 -5.55
C SER A 97 0.83 10.93 -5.42
N VAL A 98 2.07 11.35 -5.66
CA VAL A 98 2.58 12.72 -5.47
C VAL A 98 3.34 13.26 -6.68
N VAL A 99 3.97 12.38 -7.47
CA VAL A 99 4.72 12.74 -8.67
C VAL A 99 3.96 12.25 -9.90
N PRO A 100 3.73 13.08 -10.94
CA PRO A 100 3.10 12.65 -12.18
C PRO A 100 3.89 11.54 -12.87
N MET A 101 3.25 10.38 -13.04
CA MET A 101 3.81 9.22 -13.73
C MET A 101 2.80 8.71 -14.77
N PRO A 102 2.75 9.31 -15.98
CA PRO A 102 1.75 8.98 -16.99
C PRO A 102 1.60 7.48 -17.31
N PRO A 103 2.68 6.67 -17.38
CA PRO A 103 2.57 5.24 -17.64
C PRO A 103 1.86 4.44 -16.53
N LEU A 104 1.68 5.01 -15.34
CA LEU A 104 1.05 4.37 -14.19
C LEU A 104 -0.40 4.79 -13.96
N GLY A 105 -1.12 5.26 -14.98
CA GLY A 105 -2.44 5.90 -14.91
C GLY A 105 -3.40 5.38 -13.83
N GLY A 106 -3.87 4.14 -13.93
CA GLY A 106 -4.76 3.55 -12.93
C GLY A 106 -4.12 3.41 -11.54
N MET A 107 -2.82 3.09 -11.49
CA MET A 107 -2.06 3.03 -10.23
C MET A 107 -1.95 4.40 -9.56
N ALA A 108 -1.78 5.47 -10.33
CA ALA A 108 -1.72 6.83 -9.78
C ALA A 108 -3.04 7.23 -9.10
N LEU A 109 -4.19 6.89 -9.70
CA LEU A 109 -5.49 7.12 -9.08
C LEU A 109 -5.65 6.36 -7.76
N TRP A 110 -5.33 5.07 -7.77
CA TRP A 110 -5.40 4.24 -6.57
C TRP A 110 -4.46 4.74 -5.48
N ALA A 111 -3.19 4.97 -5.81
CA ALA A 111 -2.17 5.40 -4.87
C ALA A 111 -2.51 6.75 -4.24
N ALA A 112 -2.99 7.72 -5.04
CA ALA A 112 -3.42 9.03 -4.56
C ALA A 112 -4.62 8.91 -3.60
N ALA A 113 -5.59 8.05 -3.91
CA ALA A 113 -6.76 7.85 -3.07
C ALA A 113 -6.40 7.21 -1.72
N VAL A 114 -5.56 6.16 -1.70
CA VAL A 114 -5.09 5.52 -0.45
C VAL A 114 -4.24 6.49 0.37
N ARG A 115 -3.33 7.25 -0.27
CA ARG A 115 -2.54 8.27 0.39
C ARG A 115 -3.42 9.32 1.08
N ASN A 116 -4.37 9.91 0.34
CA ASN A 116 -5.26 10.93 0.90
C ASN A 116 -6.14 10.36 2.02
N TYR A 117 -6.58 9.12 1.90
CA TYR A 117 -7.30 8.43 2.97
C TYR A 117 -6.44 8.33 4.25
N ALA A 118 -5.19 7.90 4.16
CA ALA A 118 -4.29 7.78 5.30
C ALA A 118 -4.02 9.12 6.00
N VAL A 119 -3.73 10.17 5.22
CA VAL A 119 -3.47 11.53 5.74
C VAL A 119 -4.73 12.13 6.38
N THR A 120 -5.91 11.93 5.77
CA THR A 120 -7.17 12.39 6.35
C THR A 120 -7.50 11.63 7.63
N LEU A 121 -7.22 10.33 7.66
CA LEU A 121 -7.41 9.50 8.85
C LEU A 121 -6.46 9.94 9.98
N HIS A 122 -5.22 10.35 9.67
CA HIS A 122 -4.29 10.95 10.63
C HIS A 122 -4.93 12.16 11.33
N ALA A 123 -5.42 13.12 10.56
CA ALA A 123 -6.03 14.33 11.12
C ALA A 123 -7.23 14.03 12.02
N ALA A 124 -8.02 13.01 11.67
CA ALA A 124 -9.18 12.60 12.47
C ALA A 124 -8.81 11.86 13.76
N LEU A 125 -7.72 11.07 13.75
CA LEU A 125 -7.32 10.19 14.84
C LEU A 125 -6.29 10.81 15.79
N ALA A 126 -5.52 11.79 15.35
CA ALA A 126 -4.49 12.45 16.18
C ALA A 126 -5.06 13.00 17.50
N PRO A 127 -6.25 13.67 17.55
CA PRO A 127 -6.85 14.11 18.82
C PRO A 127 -7.18 12.97 19.77
N LEU A 128 -7.31 11.74 19.26
CA LEU A 128 -7.59 10.53 20.06
C LEU A 128 -6.31 9.79 20.49
N GLY A 129 -5.13 10.33 20.18
CA GLY A 129 -3.86 9.71 20.47
C GLY A 129 -3.53 8.49 19.59
N ILE A 130 -4.25 8.31 18.46
CA ILE A 130 -4.04 7.22 17.52
C ILE A 130 -3.31 7.76 16.30
N TYR A 131 -2.25 7.06 15.91
CA TYR A 131 -1.52 7.39 14.69
C TYR A 131 -2.19 6.76 13.46
N ALA A 132 -2.26 7.49 12.38
CA ALA A 132 -2.43 6.95 11.04
C ALA A 132 -1.43 7.63 10.12
N GLY A 133 -0.84 6.92 9.17
CA GLY A 133 0.13 7.56 8.29
C GLY A 133 0.45 6.76 7.05
N THR A 134 1.20 7.39 6.17
CA THR A 134 1.65 6.78 4.92
C THR A 134 3.14 7.00 4.72
N ILE A 135 3.79 6.01 4.10
CA ILE A 135 5.11 6.17 3.50
C ILE A 135 4.95 6.07 1.99
N THR A 136 5.32 7.12 1.28
CA THR A 136 5.31 7.16 -0.18
C THR A 136 6.66 6.72 -0.70
N ILE A 137 6.68 5.56 -1.39
CA ILE A 137 7.89 4.85 -1.79
C ILE A 137 8.15 5.12 -3.27
N GLY A 138 9.29 5.76 -3.55
CA GLY A 138 9.73 6.16 -4.89
C GLY A 138 10.82 5.26 -5.46
N GLY A 139 10.68 3.95 -5.33
CA GLY A 139 11.64 2.99 -5.85
C GLY A 139 11.19 1.55 -5.74
N LEU A 140 12.00 0.65 -6.24
CA LEU A 140 11.84 -0.79 -6.12
C LEU A 140 12.40 -1.23 -4.76
N ILE A 141 11.59 -1.87 -3.96
CA ILE A 141 12.04 -2.38 -2.66
C ILE A 141 12.93 -3.60 -2.90
N GLU A 142 14.20 -3.52 -2.52
CA GLU A 142 15.14 -4.63 -2.60
C GLU A 142 14.56 -5.92 -2.00
N ARG A 143 14.85 -7.05 -2.62
CA ARG A 143 14.37 -8.38 -2.16
C ARG A 143 12.84 -8.57 -2.28
N GLY A 144 12.08 -7.55 -2.73
CA GLY A 144 10.64 -7.65 -2.91
C GLY A 144 10.24 -8.30 -4.25
N ASP A 145 9.01 -8.82 -4.33
CA ASP A 145 8.50 -9.51 -5.52
C ASP A 145 8.47 -8.61 -6.77
N ILE A 146 8.14 -7.31 -6.60
CA ILE A 146 8.13 -6.35 -7.71
C ILE A 146 9.56 -6.10 -8.21
N HIS A 147 10.54 -5.98 -7.30
CA HIS A 147 11.94 -5.84 -7.66
C HIS A 147 12.42 -7.05 -8.46
N GLN A 148 12.12 -8.27 -8.04
CA GLN A 148 12.45 -9.48 -8.76
C GLN A 148 11.79 -9.54 -10.14
N ALA A 149 10.51 -9.18 -10.23
CA ALA A 149 9.79 -9.12 -11.51
C ALA A 149 10.39 -8.08 -12.48
N MET A 150 10.88 -6.96 -11.97
CA MET A 150 11.58 -5.94 -12.78
C MET A 150 12.95 -6.37 -13.25
N LEU A 151 13.67 -7.20 -12.47
CA LEU A 151 14.93 -7.81 -12.93
C LEU A 151 14.70 -8.77 -14.12
N GLU A 152 13.56 -9.50 -14.10
CA GLU A 152 13.16 -10.40 -15.18
C GLU A 152 12.58 -9.66 -16.39
N ASN A 153 11.90 -8.52 -16.18
CA ASN A 153 11.29 -7.69 -17.21
C ASN A 153 11.43 -6.19 -16.88
N PRO A 154 12.55 -5.55 -17.23
CA PRO A 154 12.85 -4.16 -16.89
C PRO A 154 11.82 -3.14 -17.38
N ASP A 155 11.14 -3.42 -18.48
CA ASP A 155 10.16 -2.51 -19.10
C ASP A 155 8.73 -2.68 -18.54
N MET A 156 8.51 -3.55 -17.56
CA MET A 156 7.19 -3.93 -17.05
C MET A 156 6.34 -2.74 -16.57
N LEU A 157 6.97 -1.73 -15.98
CA LEU A 157 6.28 -0.55 -15.45
C LEU A 157 6.30 0.66 -16.40
N GLY A 158 7.07 0.60 -17.48
CA GLY A 158 7.26 1.75 -18.40
C GLY A 158 7.96 2.95 -17.76
N VAL A 159 8.55 2.78 -16.59
CA VAL A 159 9.34 3.79 -15.86
C VAL A 159 10.57 3.13 -15.25
N SER A 160 11.68 3.88 -15.22
CA SER A 160 12.88 3.46 -14.48
C SER A 160 12.77 3.92 -13.04
N LEU A 161 12.98 3.02 -12.10
CA LEU A 161 12.91 3.30 -10.68
C LEU A 161 14.22 2.88 -9.99
N PRO A 162 14.73 3.68 -9.05
CA PRO A 162 15.86 3.31 -8.21
C PRO A 162 15.47 2.13 -7.28
N THR A 163 16.48 1.44 -6.78
CA THR A 163 16.31 0.42 -5.75
C THR A 163 16.47 1.06 -4.37
N LEU A 164 15.57 0.71 -3.45
CA LEU A 164 15.54 1.21 -2.08
C LEU A 164 15.74 0.07 -1.08
N ASN A 165 16.49 0.36 -0.02
CA ASN A 165 16.74 -0.60 1.05
C ASN A 165 15.48 -0.75 1.94
N PRO A 166 14.92 -1.96 2.10
CA PRO A 166 13.74 -2.19 2.93
C PRO A 166 13.96 -1.90 4.42
N ASP A 167 15.19 -2.01 4.91
CA ASP A 167 15.48 -1.75 6.32
C ASP A 167 15.38 -0.23 6.62
N GLU A 168 15.85 0.64 5.71
CA GLU A 168 15.69 2.09 5.81
C GLU A 168 14.21 2.52 5.69
N LEU A 169 13.43 1.83 4.86
CA LEU A 169 11.98 2.05 4.79
C LEU A 169 11.29 1.67 6.10
N ALA A 170 11.72 0.57 6.72
CA ALA A 170 11.18 0.12 8.01
C ALA A 170 11.53 1.10 9.14
N GLU A 171 12.77 1.62 9.18
CA GLU A 171 13.19 2.65 10.12
C GLU A 171 12.37 3.93 9.95
N THR A 172 12.13 4.36 8.72
CA THR A 172 11.31 5.54 8.43
C THR A 172 9.87 5.34 8.91
N MET A 173 9.27 4.17 8.66
CA MET A 173 7.92 3.86 9.16
C MET A 173 7.87 3.81 10.68
N TRP A 174 8.89 3.23 11.31
CA TRP A 174 8.98 3.18 12.77
C TRP A 174 9.12 4.59 13.38
N ARG A 175 9.92 5.46 12.79
CA ARG A 175 10.06 6.85 13.19
C ARG A 175 8.72 7.60 13.09
N LEU A 176 8.04 7.52 11.96
CA LEU A 176 6.71 8.12 11.78
C LEU A 176 5.73 7.68 12.88
N TYR A 177 5.67 6.38 13.16
CA TYR A 177 4.79 5.82 14.17
C TYR A 177 5.19 6.23 15.59
N SER A 178 6.47 6.28 15.92
CA SER A 178 6.95 6.59 17.26
C SER A 178 6.90 8.07 17.59
N GLU A 179 7.27 8.94 16.67
CA GLU A 179 7.27 10.40 16.84
C GLU A 179 5.89 11.04 16.65
N ARG A 180 5.07 10.52 15.71
CA ARG A 180 3.69 10.95 15.41
C ARG A 180 3.52 12.42 15.04
N THR A 181 4.57 13.07 14.65
CA THR A 181 4.59 14.51 14.29
C THR A 181 4.15 14.74 12.85
N GLU A 182 4.28 13.72 12.01
CA GLU A 182 4.00 13.80 10.58
C GLU A 182 3.05 12.67 10.15
N ALA A 183 2.15 12.99 9.23
CA ALA A 183 1.23 11.99 8.63
C ALA A 183 1.90 11.20 7.49
N GLU A 184 3.01 11.69 6.95
CA GLU A 184 3.62 11.15 5.74
C GLU A 184 5.14 11.32 5.74
N ALA A 185 5.83 10.34 5.16
CA ALA A 185 7.17 10.49 4.65
C ALA A 185 7.23 10.08 3.18
N VAL A 186 7.98 10.82 2.37
CA VAL A 186 8.30 10.45 0.99
C VAL A 186 9.74 9.97 0.95
N VAL A 187 9.96 8.72 0.56
CA VAL A 187 11.29 8.13 0.40
C VAL A 187 11.51 7.86 -1.07
N SER A 188 12.36 8.65 -1.68
CA SER A 188 12.70 8.57 -3.08
C SER A 188 14.17 8.92 -3.28
N ALA A 189 14.82 8.27 -4.22
CA ALA A 189 16.16 8.61 -4.68
C ALA A 189 16.14 9.50 -5.94
N VAL A 190 14.99 10.07 -6.29
CA VAL A 190 14.77 11.04 -7.39
C VAL A 190 14.27 12.33 -6.81
#